data_eb648f1931f6bdb20240a803d465fa9d
#
_entry.id   eb648f1931f6bdb20240a803d465fa9d
#
_cell.length_a   1.000
_cell.length_b   1.000
_cell.length_c   1.000
_cell.angle_alpha   90.00
_cell.angle_beta   90.00
_cell.angle_gamma   90.00
#
_symmetry.space_group_name_H-M   'P 1'
#
loop_
_entity.id
_entity.type
_entity.pdbx_description
1 polymer ?
#
loop_
_entity_poly.entity_id
_entity_poly.type
_entity_poly.pdbx_seq_one_letter_code
_entity_poly.pdbx_strand_id
1 'polypeptide(L)'
;MKNSISVFDCSVIDLGKISFDEGNLTVVENNSSFPFNVKRVFYLYDIAGGESRGAHSHKECHQFLIAASGSFEVSLDDGKFKRQVFLNRPDIGLHIPPGIWASEINFSSGAICLVLASHTYNEEDYVRNYDDFLSLNKLQIVDYTESILEKSWNWLNDPEIKHLTSTPDFSKEDQQKWFSGLENNTKYWVKGIQYNNKTIGVAGLKKIDTDNKTAEYFGYIGEKEYWGKGLSSDLFTLIFTIAKNQFDLKSLYLNVIPENIRAIKAYEKAGFTISENTDSNVMMSINL
;
A
#
# COMPACT_ATOMS: atom_id res chain seq x y z
N MET A 1 13.65 -1.10 2.83
CA MET A 1 12.59 -0.20 2.30
C MET A 1 11.69 -1.02 1.37
N LYS A 2 10.51 -1.46 1.82
CA LYS A 2 9.51 -2.03 0.90
C LYS A 2 8.59 -0.88 0.49
N ASN A 3 8.74 -0.40 -0.74
CA ASN A 3 7.79 0.48 -1.41
C ASN A 3 6.39 -0.17 -1.41
N SER A 4 5.32 0.60 -1.69
CA SER A 4 4.03 0.03 -2.08
C SER A 4 4.28 -1.06 -3.11
N ILE A 5 3.60 -2.22 -2.99
CA ILE A 5 3.73 -3.32 -3.95
C ILE A 5 3.47 -2.77 -5.35
N SER A 6 4.37 -3.07 -6.27
CA SER A 6 4.31 -2.64 -7.66
C SER A 6 4.53 -3.83 -8.59
N VAL A 7 4.11 -3.70 -9.84
CA VAL A 7 4.41 -4.69 -10.88
C VAL A 7 5.91 -4.95 -11.04
N PHE A 8 6.77 -4.03 -10.57
CA PHE A 8 8.23 -4.18 -10.58
C PHE A 8 8.76 -5.06 -9.42
N ASP A 9 7.92 -5.35 -8.41
CA ASP A 9 8.22 -6.33 -7.36
C ASP A 9 7.92 -7.78 -7.83
N CYS A 10 7.23 -7.93 -8.96
CA CYS A 10 7.09 -9.22 -9.64
C CYS A 10 8.42 -9.58 -10.30
N SER A 11 9.01 -10.71 -9.92
CA SER A 11 10.33 -11.12 -10.39
C SER A 11 10.28 -12.42 -11.21
N VAL A 12 10.98 -12.42 -12.33
CA VAL A 12 11.27 -13.65 -13.07
C VAL A 12 12.49 -14.29 -12.42
N ILE A 13 12.35 -15.53 -12.00
CA ILE A 13 13.37 -16.29 -11.26
C ILE A 13 13.80 -17.46 -12.12
N ASP A 14 15.11 -17.62 -12.31
CA ASP A 14 15.71 -18.80 -12.91
C ASP A 14 15.77 -19.93 -11.87
N LEU A 15 15.16 -21.07 -12.19
CA LEU A 15 15.08 -22.24 -11.33
C LEU A 15 16.26 -23.18 -11.51
N GLY A 16 17.07 -22.92 -12.54
CA GLY A 16 18.13 -23.82 -12.97
C GLY A 16 17.61 -25.03 -13.74
N LYS A 17 18.47 -25.53 -14.59
CA LYS A 17 18.22 -26.71 -15.41
C LYS A 17 19.38 -27.70 -15.31
N ILE A 18 19.10 -28.93 -14.93
CA ILE A 18 20.04 -30.06 -14.97
C ILE A 18 19.74 -30.82 -16.26
N SER A 19 20.74 -30.88 -17.15
CA SER A 19 20.58 -31.49 -18.46
C SER A 19 21.23 -32.89 -18.50
N PHE A 20 20.51 -33.84 -19.05
CA PHE A 20 20.95 -35.21 -19.32
C PHE A 20 20.68 -35.55 -20.80
N ASP A 21 21.27 -36.62 -21.31
CA ASP A 21 21.03 -37.06 -22.68
C ASP A 21 19.57 -37.47 -22.91
N GLU A 22 18.91 -37.98 -21.89
CA GLU A 22 17.50 -38.44 -21.91
C GLU A 22 16.50 -37.29 -21.66
N GLY A 23 16.97 -36.09 -21.27
CA GLY A 23 16.09 -34.95 -20.97
C GLY A 23 16.62 -34.02 -19.92
N ASN A 24 15.79 -33.10 -19.48
CA ASN A 24 16.13 -32.06 -18.50
C ASN A 24 15.32 -32.22 -17.22
N LEU A 25 15.92 -31.81 -16.09
CA LEU A 25 15.28 -31.73 -14.78
C LEU A 25 15.40 -30.32 -14.26
N THR A 26 14.28 -29.77 -13.75
CA THR A 26 14.24 -28.55 -12.96
C THR A 26 13.66 -28.87 -11.58
N VAL A 27 14.34 -28.44 -10.53
CA VAL A 27 13.94 -28.68 -9.14
C VAL A 27 13.38 -27.41 -8.53
N VAL A 28 12.27 -27.53 -7.82
CA VAL A 28 11.64 -26.43 -7.09
C VAL A 28 11.49 -26.82 -5.62
N GLU A 29 12.19 -26.13 -4.74
CA GLU A 29 12.23 -26.42 -3.30
C GLU A 29 11.90 -25.20 -2.47
N ASN A 30 11.21 -25.43 -1.34
CA ASN A 30 10.98 -24.40 -0.35
C ASN A 30 12.29 -23.82 0.20
N ASN A 31 12.32 -22.53 0.44
CA ASN A 31 13.44 -21.77 1.03
C ASN A 31 14.70 -21.67 0.15
N SER A 32 14.69 -22.14 -1.08
CA SER A 32 15.84 -22.04 -1.97
C SER A 32 15.54 -21.31 -3.28
N SER A 33 14.42 -21.60 -3.92
CA SER A 33 14.15 -21.14 -5.29
C SER A 33 13.29 -19.88 -5.38
N PHE A 34 12.49 -19.57 -4.35
CA PHE A 34 11.57 -18.42 -4.36
C PHE A 34 11.18 -17.99 -2.93
N PRO A 35 10.59 -16.78 -2.73
CA PRO A 35 10.56 -16.11 -1.42
C PRO A 35 9.42 -16.54 -0.48
N PHE A 36 8.80 -17.72 -0.66
CA PHE A 36 7.74 -18.22 0.22
C PHE A 36 7.72 -19.75 0.29
N ASN A 37 7.04 -20.31 1.28
CA ASN A 37 6.79 -21.74 1.40
C ASN A 37 5.53 -22.15 0.64
N VAL A 38 5.63 -23.17 -0.21
CA VAL A 38 4.49 -23.71 -0.97
C VAL A 38 3.55 -24.46 -0.04
N LYS A 39 2.29 -24.07 -0.07
CA LYS A 39 1.18 -24.76 0.63
C LYS A 39 0.14 -25.35 -0.32
N ARG A 40 0.13 -24.91 -1.58
CA ARG A 40 -0.80 -25.39 -2.61
C ARG A 40 -0.11 -25.39 -3.96
N VAL A 41 -0.38 -26.45 -4.75
CA VAL A 41 0.02 -26.56 -6.16
C VAL A 41 -1.25 -26.78 -6.96
N PHE A 42 -1.39 -26.08 -8.07
CA PHE A 42 -2.43 -26.30 -9.07
C PHE A 42 -1.92 -25.93 -10.45
N TYR A 43 -2.64 -26.32 -11.48
CA TYR A 43 -2.24 -26.05 -12.85
C TYR A 43 -3.45 -25.78 -13.75
N LEU A 44 -3.23 -24.94 -14.74
CA LEU A 44 -4.20 -24.60 -15.78
C LEU A 44 -3.76 -25.31 -17.06
N TYR A 45 -4.69 -26.00 -17.68
CA TYR A 45 -4.44 -26.78 -18.89
C TYR A 45 -5.70 -26.81 -19.78
N ASP A 46 -5.57 -27.26 -21.01
CA ASP A 46 -6.65 -27.28 -22.00
C ASP A 46 -7.29 -25.90 -22.23
N ILE A 47 -6.48 -24.86 -22.17
CA ILE A 47 -6.92 -23.50 -22.45
C ILE A 47 -6.95 -23.31 -23.97
N ALA A 48 -8.12 -22.98 -24.53
CA ALA A 48 -8.26 -22.68 -25.93
C ALA A 48 -7.45 -21.43 -26.33
N GLY A 49 -6.90 -21.44 -27.54
CA GLY A 49 -6.13 -20.31 -28.06
C GLY A 49 -6.95 -19.00 -28.04
N GLY A 50 -6.38 -17.93 -27.51
CA GLY A 50 -7.03 -16.62 -27.34
C GLY A 50 -7.85 -16.44 -26.08
N GLU A 51 -8.08 -17.51 -25.29
CA GLU A 51 -8.73 -17.43 -24.00
C GLU A 51 -7.77 -16.90 -22.91
N SER A 52 -8.34 -16.35 -21.86
CA SER A 52 -7.62 -15.86 -20.69
C SER A 52 -8.07 -16.56 -19.42
N ARG A 53 -7.19 -16.59 -18.42
CA ARG A 53 -7.46 -17.08 -17.06
C ARG A 53 -6.95 -16.06 -16.04
N GLY A 54 -7.24 -16.31 -14.75
CA GLY A 54 -6.88 -15.39 -13.68
C GLY A 54 -7.88 -14.23 -13.60
N ALA A 55 -7.44 -13.02 -13.95
CA ALA A 55 -8.19 -11.78 -13.80
C ALA A 55 -8.66 -11.55 -12.35
N HIS A 56 -7.72 -11.63 -11.41
CA HIS A 56 -7.94 -11.40 -9.97
C HIS A 56 -6.65 -10.93 -9.29
N SER A 57 -6.79 -10.48 -8.07
CA SER A 57 -5.68 -10.21 -7.15
C SER A 57 -5.85 -11.03 -5.88
N HIS A 58 -4.76 -11.23 -5.15
CA HIS A 58 -4.74 -11.83 -3.83
C HIS A 58 -4.42 -10.78 -2.77
N LYS A 59 -5.03 -10.89 -1.58
CA LYS A 59 -4.74 -9.99 -0.44
C LYS A 59 -3.46 -10.40 0.29
N GLU A 60 -3.20 -11.71 0.40
CA GLU A 60 -2.09 -12.28 1.19
C GLU A 60 -1.30 -13.35 0.43
N CYS A 61 -1.92 -14.08 -0.50
CA CYS A 61 -1.29 -15.19 -1.17
C CYS A 61 -0.27 -14.74 -2.21
N HIS A 62 0.98 -15.23 -2.07
CA HIS A 62 1.98 -15.18 -3.14
C HIS A 62 1.75 -16.31 -4.13
N GLN A 63 2.00 -16.06 -5.40
CA GLN A 63 1.97 -17.05 -6.47
C GLN A 63 3.29 -17.10 -7.20
N PHE A 64 3.61 -18.28 -7.74
CA PHE A 64 4.76 -18.51 -8.59
C PHE A 64 4.32 -19.35 -9.80
N LEU A 65 4.37 -18.74 -10.99
CA LEU A 65 3.84 -19.29 -12.22
C LEU A 65 4.97 -19.82 -13.10
N ILE A 66 4.81 -21.02 -13.64
CA ILE A 66 5.78 -21.68 -14.53
C ILE A 66 5.06 -22.18 -15.79
N ALA A 67 5.64 -21.94 -16.97
CA ALA A 67 5.19 -22.59 -18.20
C ALA A 67 5.77 -24.00 -18.24
N ALA A 68 5.09 -24.97 -17.61
CA ALA A 68 5.51 -26.36 -17.58
C ALA A 68 5.46 -27.03 -18.97
N SER A 69 4.61 -26.53 -19.86
CA SER A 69 4.55 -26.85 -21.29
C SER A 69 4.03 -25.64 -22.06
N GLY A 70 4.47 -25.47 -23.30
CA GLY A 70 4.03 -24.39 -24.17
C GLY A 70 4.46 -23.02 -23.66
N SER A 71 3.63 -22.03 -23.91
CA SER A 71 3.88 -20.64 -23.53
C SER A 71 2.59 -19.87 -23.27
N PHE A 72 2.69 -18.81 -22.46
CA PHE A 72 1.63 -17.83 -22.22
C PHE A 72 2.24 -16.52 -21.74
N GLU A 73 1.45 -15.47 -21.77
CA GLU A 73 1.81 -14.18 -21.20
C GLU A 73 1.07 -13.97 -19.87
N VAL A 74 1.72 -13.28 -18.94
CA VAL A 74 1.09 -12.82 -17.68
C VAL A 74 1.00 -11.31 -17.72
N SER A 75 -0.24 -10.79 -17.72
CA SER A 75 -0.54 -9.38 -17.59
C SER A 75 -0.63 -9.04 -16.09
N LEU A 76 0.18 -8.07 -15.66
CA LEU A 76 0.30 -7.60 -14.29
C LEU A 76 -0.14 -6.14 -14.20
N ASP A 77 -0.88 -5.78 -13.15
CA ASP A 77 -1.36 -4.43 -12.91
C ASP A 77 -1.36 -4.12 -11.40
N ASP A 78 -0.77 -3.01 -10.98
CA ASP A 78 -0.77 -2.54 -9.58
C ASP A 78 -1.74 -1.37 -9.34
N GLY A 79 -2.55 -1.03 -10.34
CA GLY A 79 -3.46 0.11 -10.35
C GLY A 79 -2.82 1.42 -10.81
N LYS A 80 -1.50 1.47 -10.99
CA LYS A 80 -0.74 2.62 -11.52
C LYS A 80 0.07 2.26 -12.76
N PHE A 81 0.70 1.11 -12.74
CA PHE A 81 1.55 0.59 -13.81
C PHE A 81 1.07 -0.79 -14.26
N LYS A 82 1.32 -1.07 -15.54
CA LYS A 82 1.06 -2.38 -16.14
C LYS A 82 2.36 -2.96 -16.67
N ARG A 83 2.49 -4.28 -16.57
CA ARG A 83 3.64 -5.02 -17.08
C ARG A 83 3.17 -6.34 -17.66
N GLN A 84 3.77 -6.78 -18.76
CA GLN A 84 3.58 -8.12 -19.31
C GLN A 84 4.86 -8.92 -19.16
N VAL A 85 4.70 -10.20 -18.85
CA VAL A 85 5.80 -11.17 -18.73
C VAL A 85 5.47 -12.39 -19.56
N PHE A 86 6.36 -12.74 -20.50
CA PHE A 86 6.21 -13.91 -21.35
C PHE A 86 6.91 -15.11 -20.69
N LEU A 87 6.17 -16.19 -20.47
CA LEU A 87 6.67 -17.46 -19.95
C LEU A 87 6.60 -18.52 -21.04
N ASN A 88 7.74 -19.13 -21.38
CA ASN A 88 7.86 -20.11 -22.44
C ASN A 88 8.89 -21.21 -22.16
N ARG A 89 9.33 -21.31 -20.90
CA ARG A 89 10.34 -22.29 -20.47
C ARG A 89 9.99 -22.84 -19.10
N PRO A 90 10.17 -24.16 -18.86
CA PRO A 90 9.88 -24.77 -17.56
C PRO A 90 10.92 -24.49 -16.48
N ASP A 91 12.09 -23.97 -16.85
CA ASP A 91 13.21 -23.64 -15.95
C ASP A 91 13.22 -22.17 -15.48
N ILE A 92 12.20 -21.39 -15.81
CA ILE A 92 11.96 -20.05 -15.27
C ILE A 92 10.54 -19.95 -14.70
N GLY A 93 10.36 -19.11 -13.68
CA GLY A 93 9.05 -18.81 -13.15
C GLY A 93 8.88 -17.36 -12.77
N LEU A 94 7.64 -16.91 -12.70
CA LEU A 94 7.24 -15.57 -12.31
C LEU A 94 6.68 -15.57 -10.90
N HIS A 95 7.34 -14.88 -9.98
CA HIS A 95 6.81 -14.57 -8.65
C HIS A 95 5.88 -13.37 -8.73
N ILE A 96 4.67 -13.54 -8.22
CA ILE A 96 3.65 -12.49 -8.08
C ILE A 96 3.35 -12.34 -6.60
N PRO A 97 3.71 -11.21 -5.96
CA PRO A 97 3.32 -10.92 -4.59
C PRO A 97 1.83 -10.55 -4.48
N PRO A 98 1.22 -10.64 -3.28
CA PRO A 98 -0.15 -10.16 -3.07
C PRO A 98 -0.29 -8.67 -3.40
N GLY A 99 -1.51 -8.24 -3.74
CA GLY A 99 -1.79 -6.85 -4.13
C GLY A 99 -1.55 -6.53 -5.61
N ILE A 100 -1.21 -7.52 -6.43
CA ILE A 100 -1.09 -7.38 -7.90
C ILE A 100 -2.29 -8.04 -8.56
N TRP A 101 -2.93 -7.34 -9.49
CA TRP A 101 -3.92 -7.91 -10.38
C TRP A 101 -3.20 -8.63 -11.50
N ALA A 102 -3.48 -9.92 -11.65
CA ALA A 102 -2.83 -10.76 -12.65
C ALA A 102 -3.84 -11.51 -13.50
N SER A 103 -3.49 -11.71 -14.77
CA SER A 103 -4.21 -12.59 -15.69
C SER A 103 -3.23 -13.24 -16.65
N GLU A 104 -3.46 -14.51 -16.92
CA GLU A 104 -2.74 -15.31 -17.91
C GLU A 104 -3.50 -15.22 -19.24
N ILE A 105 -2.80 -14.82 -20.30
CA ILE A 105 -3.34 -14.55 -21.64
C ILE A 105 -2.47 -15.19 -22.71
N ASN A 106 -2.96 -15.25 -23.93
CA ASN A 106 -2.19 -15.66 -25.11
C ASN A 106 -1.56 -17.06 -24.97
N PHE A 107 -2.31 -18.03 -24.46
CA PHE A 107 -1.86 -19.41 -24.33
C PHE A 107 -1.56 -20.03 -25.68
N SER A 108 -0.39 -20.67 -25.83
CA SER A 108 -0.13 -21.56 -26.94
C SER A 108 -0.93 -22.87 -26.81
N SER A 109 -1.17 -23.57 -27.92
CA SER A 109 -1.85 -24.87 -27.88
C SER A 109 -1.07 -25.86 -26.99
N GLY A 110 -1.78 -26.55 -26.08
CA GLY A 110 -1.20 -27.51 -25.15
C GLY A 110 -0.34 -26.89 -24.04
N ALA A 111 -0.43 -25.57 -23.84
CA ALA A 111 0.27 -24.91 -22.73
C ALA A 111 -0.28 -25.38 -21.37
N ILE A 112 0.64 -25.51 -20.41
CA ILE A 112 0.34 -25.84 -19.02
C ILE A 112 0.97 -24.75 -18.15
N CYS A 113 0.12 -24.00 -17.43
CA CYS A 113 0.57 -23.07 -16.39
C CYS A 113 0.53 -23.78 -15.04
N LEU A 114 1.71 -24.12 -14.50
CA LEU A 114 1.87 -24.66 -13.15
C LEU A 114 1.97 -23.49 -12.17
N VAL A 115 1.16 -23.51 -11.10
CA VAL A 115 1.11 -22.47 -10.08
C VAL A 115 1.42 -23.04 -8.70
N LEU A 116 2.42 -22.47 -8.06
CA LEU A 116 2.79 -22.71 -6.67
C LEU A 116 2.29 -21.54 -5.83
N ALA A 117 1.56 -21.80 -4.74
CA ALA A 117 0.93 -20.77 -3.93
C ALA A 117 1.34 -20.89 -2.45
N SER A 118 1.52 -19.74 -1.80
CA SER A 118 1.97 -19.65 -0.41
C SER A 118 0.90 -19.99 0.62
N HIS A 119 -0.38 -20.04 0.21
CA HIS A 119 -1.53 -20.31 1.07
C HIS A 119 -2.39 -21.43 0.51
N THR A 120 -3.12 -22.12 1.39
CA THR A 120 -4.24 -22.99 1.00
C THR A 120 -5.33 -22.14 0.35
N TYR A 121 -6.24 -22.80 -0.37
CA TYR A 121 -7.36 -22.08 -0.99
C TYR A 121 -8.23 -21.40 0.09
N ASN A 122 -8.45 -20.12 -0.10
CA ASN A 122 -9.41 -19.31 0.66
C ASN A 122 -10.02 -18.27 -0.28
N GLU A 123 -11.35 -18.34 -0.51
CA GLU A 123 -12.04 -17.39 -1.39
C GLU A 123 -11.98 -15.95 -0.89
N GLU A 124 -11.93 -15.73 0.42
CA GLU A 124 -11.83 -14.40 1.03
C GLU A 124 -10.52 -13.67 0.71
N ASP A 125 -9.48 -14.41 0.32
CA ASP A 125 -8.19 -13.86 -0.13
C ASP A 125 -8.27 -13.30 -1.55
N TYR A 126 -9.27 -13.71 -2.36
CA TYR A 126 -9.41 -13.26 -3.73
C TYR A 126 -10.12 -11.91 -3.83
N VAL A 127 -9.61 -11.06 -4.70
CA VAL A 127 -10.27 -9.84 -5.18
C VAL A 127 -10.60 -10.03 -6.65
N ARG A 128 -11.87 -10.29 -6.97
CA ARG A 128 -12.31 -10.67 -8.32
C ARG A 128 -12.93 -9.52 -9.10
N ASN A 129 -13.26 -8.43 -8.44
CA ASN A 129 -13.74 -7.21 -9.09
C ASN A 129 -12.57 -6.23 -9.23
N TYR A 130 -12.38 -5.69 -10.44
CA TYR A 130 -11.26 -4.79 -10.72
C TYR A 130 -11.42 -3.43 -10.04
N ASP A 131 -12.64 -2.92 -9.89
CA ASP A 131 -12.89 -1.66 -9.17
C ASP A 131 -12.62 -1.81 -7.67
N ASP A 132 -12.96 -2.97 -7.09
CA ASP A 132 -12.60 -3.31 -5.71
C ASP A 132 -11.07 -3.38 -5.54
N PHE A 133 -10.38 -4.01 -6.49
CA PHE A 133 -8.91 -4.04 -6.52
C PHE A 133 -8.31 -2.63 -6.56
N LEU A 134 -8.81 -1.75 -7.44
CA LEU A 134 -8.35 -0.37 -7.50
C LEU A 134 -8.63 0.38 -6.19
N SER A 135 -9.76 0.10 -5.55
CA SER A 135 -10.13 0.72 -4.26
C SER A 135 -9.22 0.26 -3.12
N LEU A 136 -8.86 -1.02 -3.09
CA LEU A 136 -7.94 -1.57 -2.09
C LEU A 136 -6.54 -0.95 -2.19
N ASN A 137 -6.06 -0.72 -3.39
CA ASN A 137 -4.73 -0.15 -3.64
C ASN A 137 -4.68 1.39 -3.54
N LYS A 138 -5.78 2.05 -3.16
CA LYS A 138 -5.83 3.50 -2.94
C LYS A 138 -5.81 3.83 -1.46
N LEU A 139 -5.11 4.92 -1.14
CA LEU A 139 -5.23 5.54 0.15
C LEU A 139 -6.61 6.22 0.25
N GLN A 140 -7.30 6.00 1.35
CA GLN A 140 -8.63 6.54 1.62
C GLN A 140 -8.62 7.32 2.94
N ILE A 141 -9.45 8.35 2.98
CA ILE A 141 -9.77 9.08 4.20
C ILE A 141 -11.12 8.58 4.68
N VAL A 142 -11.15 8.06 5.92
CA VAL A 142 -12.34 7.46 6.54
C VAL A 142 -12.71 8.18 7.83
N ASP A 143 -13.94 8.01 8.27
CA ASP A 143 -14.39 8.64 9.53
C ASP A 143 -13.54 8.17 10.72
N TYR A 144 -13.25 9.12 11.62
CA TYR A 144 -12.52 8.85 12.85
C TYR A 144 -13.46 8.27 13.90
N THR A 145 -13.43 6.94 14.03
CA THR A 145 -14.31 6.15 14.90
C THR A 145 -13.63 5.78 16.22
N GLU A 146 -14.41 5.24 17.18
CA GLU A 146 -13.86 4.68 18.44
C GLU A 146 -12.79 3.61 18.21
N SER A 147 -12.95 2.77 17.18
CA SER A 147 -11.93 1.78 16.80
C SER A 147 -10.61 2.43 16.37
N ILE A 148 -10.67 3.57 15.70
CA ILE A 148 -9.47 4.34 15.32
C ILE A 148 -8.89 5.08 16.53
N LEU A 149 -9.74 5.57 17.42
CA LEU A 149 -9.32 6.18 18.68
C LEU A 149 -8.48 5.21 19.53
N GLU A 150 -8.92 3.95 19.65
CA GLU A 150 -8.19 2.91 20.37
C GLU A 150 -6.84 2.59 19.72
N LYS A 151 -6.79 2.50 18.39
CA LYS A 151 -5.52 2.36 17.66
C LYS A 151 -4.61 3.57 17.88
N SER A 152 -5.16 4.78 17.82
CA SER A 152 -4.42 6.02 18.06
C SER A 152 -3.79 6.06 19.44
N TRP A 153 -4.47 5.52 20.45
CA TRP A 153 -3.90 5.38 21.79
C TRP A 153 -2.59 4.58 21.74
N ASN A 154 -2.60 3.42 21.10
CA ASN A 154 -1.42 2.56 20.99
C ASN A 154 -0.30 3.24 20.20
N TRP A 155 -0.64 3.88 19.06
CA TRP A 155 0.33 4.57 18.23
C TRP A 155 1.00 5.76 18.93
N LEU A 156 0.20 6.64 19.56
CA LEU A 156 0.71 7.84 20.22
C LEU A 156 1.42 7.57 21.55
N ASN A 157 1.31 6.35 22.09
CA ASN A 157 2.10 5.86 23.21
C ASN A 157 3.33 5.03 22.78
N ASP A 158 3.51 4.74 21.49
CA ASP A 158 4.79 4.23 20.99
C ASP A 158 5.87 5.31 21.13
N PRO A 159 7.02 5.03 21.77
CA PRO A 159 8.02 6.07 22.09
C PRO A 159 8.53 6.85 20.87
N GLU A 160 8.70 6.17 19.73
CA GLU A 160 9.19 6.79 18.51
C GLU A 160 8.12 7.69 17.86
N ILE A 161 6.88 7.21 17.74
CA ILE A 161 5.77 8.00 17.19
C ILE A 161 5.49 9.21 18.08
N LYS A 162 5.44 8.99 19.39
CA LYS A 162 5.23 10.04 20.39
C LYS A 162 6.26 11.15 20.28
N HIS A 163 7.54 10.79 20.17
CA HIS A 163 8.62 11.74 19.94
C HIS A 163 8.45 12.49 18.62
N LEU A 164 8.28 11.76 17.50
CA LEU A 164 8.18 12.34 16.16
C LEU A 164 6.96 13.24 15.94
N THR A 165 5.90 13.04 16.72
CA THR A 165 4.66 13.85 16.68
C THR A 165 4.60 14.91 17.76
N SER A 166 5.62 15.00 18.63
CA SER A 166 5.64 15.89 19.80
C SER A 166 4.38 15.72 20.68
N THR A 167 3.91 14.48 20.79
CA THR A 167 2.69 14.20 21.58
C THR A 167 3.02 14.25 23.06
N PRO A 168 2.34 15.08 23.87
CA PRO A 168 2.51 15.12 25.33
C PRO A 168 1.99 13.83 25.98
N ASP A 169 2.28 13.65 27.26
CA ASP A 169 1.61 12.61 28.06
C ASP A 169 0.13 12.95 28.21
N PHE A 170 -0.72 11.96 28.06
CA PHE A 170 -2.18 12.09 28.21
C PHE A 170 -2.76 10.76 28.69
N SER A 171 -3.92 10.81 29.35
CA SER A 171 -4.66 9.63 29.79
C SER A 171 -5.67 9.16 28.72
N LYS A 172 -6.20 7.94 28.89
CA LYS A 172 -7.33 7.47 28.05
C LYS A 172 -8.57 8.34 28.25
N GLU A 173 -8.78 8.83 29.45
CA GLU A 173 -9.88 9.75 29.80
C GLU A 173 -9.74 11.07 29.05
N ASP A 174 -8.54 11.64 28.97
CA ASP A 174 -8.27 12.85 28.20
C ASP A 174 -8.54 12.64 26.72
N GLN A 175 -8.08 11.50 26.18
CA GLN A 175 -8.32 11.15 24.79
C GLN A 175 -9.80 10.97 24.48
N GLN A 176 -10.55 10.28 25.36
CA GLN A 176 -12.00 10.09 25.20
C GLN A 176 -12.76 11.40 25.28
N LYS A 177 -12.38 12.28 26.21
CA LYS A 177 -12.96 13.62 26.34
C LYS A 177 -12.72 14.47 25.09
N TRP A 178 -11.49 14.42 24.56
CA TRP A 178 -11.15 15.10 23.30
C TRP A 178 -11.98 14.56 22.14
N PHE A 179 -12.10 13.23 22.00
CA PHE A 179 -12.87 12.58 20.95
C PHE A 179 -14.36 12.99 21.01
N SER A 180 -14.98 12.93 22.19
CA SER A 180 -16.37 13.36 22.37
C SER A 180 -16.61 14.84 22.05
N GLY A 181 -15.56 15.66 22.14
CA GLY A 181 -15.63 17.08 21.79
C GLY A 181 -15.50 17.38 20.30
N LEU A 182 -15.14 16.41 19.47
CA LEU A 182 -14.90 16.63 18.03
C LEU A 182 -16.18 16.94 17.25
N GLU A 183 -17.30 16.31 17.60
CA GLU A 183 -18.58 16.43 16.87
C GLU A 183 -19.06 17.88 16.73
N ASN A 184 -18.82 18.70 17.75
CA ASN A 184 -19.24 20.10 17.78
C ASN A 184 -18.11 21.09 17.53
N ASN A 185 -16.91 20.61 17.18
CA ASN A 185 -15.74 21.46 17.05
C ASN A 185 -15.46 21.83 15.58
N THR A 186 -15.97 22.97 15.15
CA THR A 186 -15.79 23.49 13.79
C THR A 186 -14.34 23.86 13.43
N LYS A 187 -13.46 23.97 14.45
CA LYS A 187 -12.04 24.27 14.25
C LYS A 187 -11.15 23.04 14.12
N TYR A 188 -11.75 21.86 14.18
CA TYR A 188 -11.06 20.58 14.03
C TYR A 188 -11.76 19.70 12.98
N TRP A 189 -10.97 19.10 12.14
CA TRP A 189 -11.39 18.01 11.24
C TRP A 189 -10.37 16.88 11.38
N VAL A 190 -10.80 15.71 11.80
CA VAL A 190 -9.94 14.55 12.08
C VAL A 190 -10.51 13.33 11.38
N LYS A 191 -9.66 12.58 10.72
CA LYS A 191 -10.02 11.39 9.93
C LYS A 191 -8.99 10.29 10.09
N GLY A 192 -9.43 9.06 9.88
CA GLY A 192 -8.55 7.91 9.71
C GLY A 192 -7.93 7.87 8.32
N ILE A 193 -6.70 7.40 8.24
CA ILE A 193 -6.04 7.04 6.99
C ILE A 193 -6.16 5.53 6.82
N GLN A 194 -6.76 5.10 5.72
CA GLN A 194 -6.91 3.69 5.38
C GLN A 194 -6.14 3.36 4.10
N TYR A 195 -5.49 2.21 4.09
CA TYR A 195 -4.82 1.65 2.92
C TYR A 195 -4.99 0.13 2.94
N ASN A 196 -5.40 -0.47 1.82
CA ASN A 196 -5.74 -1.89 1.72
C ASN A 196 -6.75 -2.32 2.80
N ASN A 197 -7.81 -1.53 3.00
CA ASN A 197 -8.83 -1.73 4.04
C ASN A 197 -8.29 -1.79 5.49
N LYS A 198 -7.02 -1.50 5.70
CA LYS A 198 -6.41 -1.42 7.02
C LYS A 198 -6.25 0.06 7.42
N THR A 199 -6.76 0.44 8.57
CA THR A 199 -6.48 1.75 9.14
C THR A 199 -5.02 1.80 9.59
N ILE A 200 -4.24 2.71 9.00
CA ILE A 200 -2.79 2.81 9.15
C ILE A 200 -2.31 4.09 9.83
N GLY A 201 -3.19 5.07 10.02
CA GLY A 201 -2.81 6.35 10.60
C GLY A 201 -3.99 7.30 10.76
N VAL A 202 -3.67 8.53 11.08
CA VAL A 202 -4.61 9.63 11.28
C VAL A 202 -4.10 10.87 10.56
N ALA A 203 -5.02 11.63 9.96
CA ALA A 203 -4.75 12.95 9.41
C ALA A 203 -5.87 13.92 9.77
N GLY A 204 -5.55 15.20 9.86
CA GLY A 204 -6.54 16.20 10.18
C GLY A 204 -6.09 17.62 9.93
N LEU A 205 -7.05 18.51 10.12
CA LEU A 205 -6.87 19.94 10.13
C LEU A 205 -7.29 20.45 11.53
N LYS A 206 -6.50 21.34 12.09
CA LYS A 206 -6.82 22.03 13.35
C LYS A 206 -6.63 23.53 13.20
N LYS A 207 -7.17 24.30 14.15
CA LYS A 207 -7.14 25.77 14.05
C LYS A 207 -7.70 26.28 12.72
N ILE A 208 -8.77 25.64 12.23
CA ILE A 208 -9.41 26.06 10.99
C ILE A 208 -9.90 27.50 11.16
N ASP A 209 -9.37 28.39 10.33
CA ASP A 209 -9.71 29.81 10.29
C ASP A 209 -10.36 30.11 8.93
N THR A 210 -11.67 30.23 8.94
CA THR A 210 -12.47 30.49 7.74
C THR A 210 -12.32 31.92 7.23
N ASP A 211 -11.99 32.87 8.10
CA ASP A 211 -11.85 34.27 7.74
C ASP A 211 -10.53 34.51 7.00
N ASN A 212 -9.42 33.96 7.52
CA ASN A 212 -8.11 34.01 6.89
C ASN A 212 -7.90 32.88 5.87
N LYS A 213 -8.82 31.92 5.79
CA LYS A 213 -8.77 30.74 4.90
C LYS A 213 -7.52 29.90 5.11
N THR A 214 -7.16 29.65 6.36
CA THR A 214 -5.96 28.89 6.75
C THR A 214 -6.30 27.78 7.74
N ALA A 215 -5.47 26.73 7.81
CA ALA A 215 -5.54 25.72 8.85
C ALA A 215 -4.17 25.10 9.12
N GLU A 216 -3.98 24.54 10.31
CA GLU A 216 -2.83 23.73 10.63
C GLU A 216 -3.11 22.25 10.28
N TYR A 217 -2.32 21.69 9.35
CA TYR A 217 -2.33 20.26 9.08
C TYR A 217 -1.60 19.50 10.18
N PHE A 218 -2.13 18.35 10.58
CA PHE A 218 -1.44 17.36 11.39
C PHE A 218 -1.76 15.95 10.88
N GLY A 219 -0.85 15.03 11.10
CA GLY A 219 -1.08 13.63 10.73
C GLY A 219 0.13 12.75 10.99
N TYR A 220 -0.13 11.47 11.11
CA TYR A 220 0.91 10.46 11.28
C TYR A 220 0.45 9.10 10.73
N ILE A 221 1.40 8.32 10.25
CA ILE A 221 1.21 6.90 9.97
C ILE A 221 1.62 6.13 11.22
N GLY A 222 0.64 5.52 11.89
CA GLY A 222 0.84 4.77 13.13
C GLY A 222 1.38 3.36 12.90
N GLU A 223 1.04 2.74 11.78
CA GLU A 223 1.56 1.42 11.39
C GLU A 223 2.93 1.58 10.72
N LYS A 224 4.02 1.31 11.47
CA LYS A 224 5.41 1.54 11.02
C LYS A 224 5.78 0.77 9.76
N GLU A 225 5.13 -0.36 9.49
CA GLU A 225 5.34 -1.13 8.26
C GLU A 225 4.98 -0.38 6.97
N TYR A 226 4.18 0.68 7.08
CA TYR A 226 3.80 1.56 5.97
C TYR A 226 4.71 2.79 5.82
N TRP A 227 5.70 2.97 6.69
CA TRP A 227 6.65 4.05 6.58
C TRP A 227 7.57 3.86 5.36
N GLY A 228 7.84 4.96 4.65
CA GLY A 228 8.71 4.94 3.47
C GLY A 228 8.08 4.35 2.20
N LYS A 229 6.80 3.96 2.23
CA LYS A 229 6.09 3.38 1.06
C LYS A 229 5.56 4.41 0.06
N GLY A 230 5.90 5.70 0.20
CA GLY A 230 5.50 6.73 -0.76
C GLY A 230 4.05 7.18 -0.68
N LEU A 231 3.30 6.79 0.36
CA LEU A 231 1.87 7.11 0.53
C LEU A 231 1.60 8.60 0.76
N SER A 232 2.61 9.38 1.14
CA SER A 232 2.46 10.81 1.44
C SER A 232 1.95 11.63 0.24
N SER A 233 2.35 11.29 -0.99
CA SER A 233 1.89 12.00 -2.19
C SER A 233 0.39 11.87 -2.37
N ASP A 234 -0.14 10.64 -2.26
CA ASP A 234 -1.56 10.35 -2.39
C ASP A 234 -2.35 11.00 -1.23
N LEU A 235 -1.79 10.93 0.01
CA LEU A 235 -2.38 11.56 1.19
C LEU A 235 -2.53 13.07 1.00
N PHE A 236 -1.47 13.77 0.60
CA PHE A 236 -1.54 15.23 0.43
C PHE A 236 -2.44 15.65 -0.71
N THR A 237 -2.54 14.87 -1.80
CA THR A 237 -3.52 15.12 -2.85
C THR A 237 -4.95 15.11 -2.30
N LEU A 238 -5.29 14.14 -1.44
CA LEU A 238 -6.59 14.08 -0.78
C LEU A 238 -6.80 15.24 0.19
N ILE A 239 -5.83 15.53 1.06
CA ILE A 239 -5.91 16.61 2.05
C ILE A 239 -6.09 17.96 1.37
N PHE A 240 -5.35 18.26 0.32
CA PHE A 240 -5.47 19.52 -0.42
C PHE A 240 -6.83 19.65 -1.10
N THR A 241 -7.33 18.56 -1.69
CA THR A 241 -8.67 18.52 -2.28
C THR A 241 -9.76 18.81 -1.23
N ILE A 242 -9.64 18.18 -0.04
CA ILE A 242 -10.59 18.41 1.06
C ILE A 242 -10.48 19.84 1.60
N ALA A 243 -9.26 20.34 1.82
CA ALA A 243 -9.02 21.69 2.33
C ALA A 243 -9.65 22.77 1.43
N LYS A 244 -9.49 22.62 0.09
CA LYS A 244 -10.09 23.50 -0.90
C LYS A 244 -11.61 23.37 -0.97
N ASN A 245 -12.08 22.15 -1.19
CA ASN A 245 -13.48 21.94 -1.64
C ASN A 245 -14.46 21.93 -0.45
N GLN A 246 -14.03 21.44 0.72
CA GLN A 246 -14.89 21.33 1.90
C GLN A 246 -14.78 22.57 2.81
N PHE A 247 -13.58 23.16 2.91
CA PHE A 247 -13.31 24.24 3.86
C PHE A 247 -12.98 25.59 3.22
N ASP A 248 -12.91 25.67 1.88
CA ASP A 248 -12.55 26.89 1.11
C ASP A 248 -11.23 27.52 1.59
N LEU A 249 -10.26 26.68 2.02
CA LEU A 249 -8.96 27.14 2.49
C LEU A 249 -8.05 27.51 1.31
N LYS A 250 -7.20 28.53 1.54
CA LYS A 250 -6.22 28.99 0.57
C LYS A 250 -4.80 28.56 0.91
N SER A 251 -4.54 28.25 2.16
CA SER A 251 -3.22 27.80 2.61
C SER A 251 -3.30 26.84 3.77
N LEU A 252 -2.31 25.97 3.87
CA LEU A 252 -2.07 25.12 5.04
C LEU A 252 -0.68 25.40 5.58
N TYR A 253 -0.56 25.26 6.90
CA TYR A 253 0.73 25.21 7.57
C TYR A 253 0.81 23.98 8.48
N LEU A 254 2.01 23.61 8.87
CA LEU A 254 2.27 22.52 9.79
C LEU A 254 3.51 22.81 10.64
N ASN A 255 3.62 22.09 11.75
CA ASN A 255 4.77 22.13 12.63
C ASN A 255 5.37 20.72 12.71
N VAL A 256 6.71 20.63 12.61
CA VAL A 256 7.45 19.37 12.66
C VAL A 256 8.77 19.57 13.40
N ILE A 257 9.19 18.57 14.18
CA ILE A 257 10.50 18.64 14.85
C ILE A 257 11.64 18.47 13.81
N PRO A 258 12.77 19.16 13.98
CA PRO A 258 13.89 19.10 13.02
C PRO A 258 14.42 17.68 12.78
N GLU A 259 14.37 16.82 13.79
CA GLU A 259 14.83 15.42 13.73
C GLU A 259 13.96 14.55 12.83
N ASN A 260 12.71 14.95 12.56
CA ASN A 260 11.79 14.19 11.70
C ASN A 260 12.07 14.44 10.20
N ILE A 261 13.30 14.17 9.78
CA ILE A 261 13.79 14.38 8.39
C ILE A 261 12.89 13.69 7.38
N ARG A 262 12.32 12.51 7.73
CA ARG A 262 11.42 11.78 6.85
C ARG A 262 10.14 12.57 6.57
N ALA A 263 9.53 13.15 7.58
CA ALA A 263 8.32 13.97 7.42
C ALA A 263 8.63 15.26 6.66
N ILE A 264 9.72 15.96 6.99
CA ILE A 264 10.15 17.17 6.29
C ILE A 264 10.30 16.91 4.79
N LYS A 265 11.02 15.85 4.38
CA LYS A 265 11.14 15.46 2.96
C LYS A 265 9.80 15.11 2.30
N ALA A 266 8.87 14.50 3.05
CA ALA A 266 7.54 14.22 2.54
C ALA A 266 6.72 15.51 2.31
N TYR A 267 6.83 16.47 3.20
CA TYR A 267 6.21 17.79 3.08
C TYR A 267 6.79 18.61 1.92
N GLU A 268 8.12 18.65 1.81
CA GLU A 268 8.80 19.30 0.67
C GLU A 268 8.35 18.71 -0.66
N LYS A 269 8.28 17.38 -0.75
CA LYS A 269 7.80 16.68 -1.95
C LYS A 269 6.33 16.99 -2.27
N ALA A 270 5.53 17.29 -1.26
CA ALA A 270 4.12 17.70 -1.42
C ALA A 270 3.98 19.19 -1.80
N GLY A 271 5.07 19.97 -1.78
CA GLY A 271 5.09 21.38 -2.14
C GLY A 271 5.09 22.36 -0.97
N PHE A 272 5.19 21.87 0.28
CA PHE A 272 5.40 22.76 1.42
C PHE A 272 6.80 23.35 1.38
N THR A 273 6.91 24.61 1.81
CA THR A 273 8.16 25.33 1.99
C THR A 273 8.35 25.75 3.44
N ILE A 274 9.59 25.77 3.92
CA ILE A 274 9.91 26.22 5.28
C ILE A 274 9.58 27.70 5.37
N SER A 275 8.71 28.06 6.34
CA SER A 275 8.37 29.45 6.65
C SER A 275 9.07 29.96 7.91
N GLU A 276 9.38 29.06 8.86
CA GLU A 276 10.15 29.38 10.05
C GLU A 276 10.94 28.13 10.48
N ASN A 277 12.16 28.33 10.97
CA ASN A 277 13.01 27.24 11.45
C ASN A 277 13.71 27.68 12.76
N THR A 278 13.48 26.90 13.81
CA THR A 278 14.10 27.06 15.12
C THR A 278 14.77 25.76 15.55
N ASP A 279 15.51 25.76 16.63
CA ASP A 279 16.19 24.56 17.16
C ASP A 279 15.20 23.45 17.56
N SER A 280 13.96 23.80 17.87
CA SER A 280 12.93 22.85 18.36
C SER A 280 11.78 22.64 17.41
N ASN A 281 11.60 23.46 16.38
CA ASN A 281 10.44 23.40 15.50
C ASN A 281 10.73 23.95 14.10
N VAL A 282 10.29 23.25 13.09
CA VAL A 282 10.24 23.70 11.70
C VAL A 282 8.78 23.94 11.32
N MET A 283 8.42 25.18 11.04
CA MET A 283 7.11 25.50 10.48
C MET A 283 7.21 25.51 8.96
N MET A 284 6.30 24.77 8.31
CA MET A 284 6.21 24.73 6.84
C MET A 284 4.82 25.15 6.38
N SER A 285 4.73 25.77 5.23
CA SER A 285 3.47 26.26 4.65
C SER A 285 3.36 25.98 3.16
N ILE A 286 2.13 25.94 2.67
CA ILE A 286 1.80 25.78 1.25
C ILE A 286 0.57 26.62 0.92
N ASN A 287 0.59 27.26 -0.26
CA ASN A 287 -0.61 27.81 -0.88
C ASN A 287 -1.31 26.72 -1.69
N LEU A 288 -2.61 26.57 -1.51
CA LEU A 288 -3.42 25.52 -2.12
C LEU A 288 -3.88 25.88 -3.54
#